data_1e58b791fbb14763965dc5808169a3dd
#
_entry.id   1e58b791fbb14763965dc5808169a3dd
#
_cell.length_a   1.000
_cell.length_b   1.000
_cell.length_c   1.000
_cell.angle_alpha   90.00
_cell.angle_beta   90.00
_cell.angle_gamma   90.00
#
_symmetry.space_group_name_H-M   'P 1'
#
loop_
_entity.id
_entity.type
_entity.pdbx_description
1 polymer ?
#
loop_
_entity_poly.entity_id
_entity_poly.type
_entity_poly.pdbx_seq_one_letter_code
_entity_poly.pdbx_strand_id
1 'polypeptide(L)'
;EELEEFFEKYTDDLDGNGYVHVEVIMIPLNSHSDDYQQQNVNSTKFLAQLQGGESILVITDSNTDEEFKSIMTPELPKEFPNNKYVDDMGMSWNMEIMAKELNFENMPNDIHLSMRTPVKTLGDSKETMQENYDKAFKVFKRIVDDMTEKAVEAGDKGLTTEPVHYDDSSLE
;
A
#
# COMPACT_ATOMS: atom_id res chain seq x y z
N GLU A 1 -5.84 10.04 10.29
CA GLU A 1 -4.91 10.96 10.99
C GLU A 1 -3.54 10.29 11.20
N GLU A 2 -3.43 9.16 11.94
CA GLU A 2 -2.13 8.49 12.21
C GLU A 2 -1.41 8.02 10.93
N LEU A 3 -2.16 7.46 9.95
CA LEU A 3 -1.59 7.06 8.67
C LEU A 3 -1.15 8.27 7.83
N GLU A 4 -1.90 9.34 7.83
CA GLU A 4 -1.55 10.58 7.12
C GLU A 4 -0.27 11.16 7.69
N GLU A 5 -0.18 11.32 9.02
CA GLU A 5 1.03 11.75 9.71
C GLU A 5 2.24 10.85 9.44
N PHE A 6 2.00 9.53 9.33
CA PHE A 6 3.07 8.59 8.97
C PHE A 6 3.61 8.86 7.57
N PHE A 7 2.75 8.99 6.56
CA PHE A 7 3.18 9.24 5.18
C PHE A 7 3.78 10.64 4.99
N GLU A 8 3.31 11.64 5.71
CA GLU A 8 3.85 13.00 5.68
C GLU A 8 5.34 13.05 6.06
N LYS A 9 5.80 12.18 6.96
CA LYS A 9 7.22 12.06 7.34
C LYS A 9 8.15 11.74 6.16
N TYR A 10 7.64 11.05 5.15
CA TYR A 10 8.41 10.56 3.99
C TYR A 10 8.16 11.35 2.72
N THR A 11 7.18 12.26 2.73
CA THR A 11 6.75 13.04 1.57
C THR A 11 7.45 14.41 1.56
N ASP A 12 7.87 14.84 0.38
CA ASP A 12 8.39 16.21 0.19
C ASP A 12 7.24 17.20 0.05
N ASP A 13 7.47 18.47 0.41
CA ASP A 13 6.59 19.59 0.03
C ASP A 13 6.69 19.78 -1.49
N LEU A 14 5.66 19.30 -2.21
CA LEU A 14 5.65 19.22 -3.67
C LEU A 14 5.30 20.54 -4.35
N ASP A 15 4.59 21.42 -3.67
CA ASP A 15 4.14 22.72 -4.20
C ASP A 15 4.91 23.92 -3.62
N GLY A 16 5.82 23.68 -2.68
CA GLY A 16 6.71 24.68 -2.09
C GLY A 16 5.99 25.67 -1.16
N ASN A 17 4.83 25.29 -0.63
CA ASN A 17 4.05 26.15 0.26
C ASN A 17 4.48 26.05 1.75
N GLY A 18 5.41 25.16 2.07
CA GLY A 18 5.93 24.92 3.41
C GLY A 18 5.14 23.91 4.22
N TYR A 19 4.16 23.23 3.60
CA TYR A 19 3.34 22.20 4.22
C TYR A 19 3.32 20.94 3.38
N VAL A 20 3.30 19.80 4.04
CA VAL A 20 3.02 18.50 3.41
C VAL A 20 1.61 18.11 3.78
N HIS A 21 0.83 17.65 2.83
CA HIS A 21 -0.50 17.12 3.06
C HIS A 21 -0.66 15.79 2.35
N VAL A 22 -1.07 14.78 3.12
CA VAL A 22 -1.39 13.44 2.63
C VAL A 22 -2.84 13.15 2.95
N GLU A 23 -3.58 12.66 1.98
CA GLU A 23 -4.96 12.20 2.15
C GLU A 23 -5.01 10.68 2.08
N VAL A 24 -5.61 10.05 3.07
CA VAL A 24 -5.86 8.61 3.11
C VAL A 24 -7.32 8.31 2.76
N ILE A 25 -7.54 7.67 1.61
CA ILE A 25 -8.88 7.30 1.14
C ILE A 25 -9.15 5.85 1.52
N MET A 26 -10.05 5.63 2.45
CA MET A 26 -10.46 4.29 2.88
C MET A 26 -11.62 3.78 2.04
N ILE A 27 -11.45 2.61 1.44
CA ILE A 27 -12.50 1.94 0.65
C ILE A 27 -12.69 0.53 1.22
N PRO A 28 -13.83 0.22 1.84
CA PRO A 28 -14.07 -1.10 2.40
C PRO A 28 -14.32 -2.12 1.28
N LEU A 29 -13.32 -2.97 1.04
CA LEU A 29 -13.42 -4.12 0.14
C LEU A 29 -13.63 -5.35 1.01
N ASN A 30 -14.82 -5.93 1.01
CA ASN A 30 -15.14 -7.12 1.79
C ASN A 30 -15.60 -8.24 0.86
N SER A 31 -14.69 -9.13 0.52
CA SER A 31 -14.95 -10.27 -0.36
C SER A 31 -15.93 -11.31 0.23
N HIS A 32 -16.18 -11.25 1.54
CA HIS A 32 -17.05 -12.17 2.26
C HIS A 32 -18.44 -11.58 2.59
N SER A 33 -18.73 -10.35 2.14
CA SER A 33 -20.06 -9.76 2.36
C SER A 33 -21.08 -10.36 1.41
N ASP A 34 -22.26 -10.71 1.91
CA ASP A 34 -23.42 -11.13 1.11
C ASP A 34 -24.05 -9.96 0.32
N ASP A 35 -23.64 -8.74 0.58
CA ASP A 35 -24.10 -7.55 -0.15
C ASP A 35 -23.28 -7.32 -1.42
N TYR A 36 -23.60 -8.08 -2.46
CA TYR A 36 -22.97 -7.96 -3.78
C TYR A 36 -23.08 -6.56 -4.42
N GLN A 37 -24.14 -5.80 -4.10
CA GLN A 37 -24.30 -4.46 -4.64
C GLN A 37 -23.28 -3.52 -4.03
N GLN A 38 -23.10 -3.57 -2.71
CA GLN A 38 -22.10 -2.75 -2.02
C GLN A 38 -20.67 -3.13 -2.42
N GLN A 39 -20.40 -4.44 -2.58
CA GLN A 39 -19.11 -4.91 -3.10
C GLN A 39 -18.79 -4.32 -4.47
N ASN A 40 -19.72 -4.39 -5.42
CA ASN A 40 -19.53 -3.83 -6.77
C ASN A 40 -19.31 -2.32 -6.74
N VAL A 41 -20.01 -1.59 -5.88
CA VAL A 41 -19.83 -0.14 -5.71
C VAL A 41 -18.43 0.16 -5.18
N ASN A 42 -17.98 -0.56 -4.15
CA ASN A 42 -16.68 -0.35 -3.53
C ASN A 42 -15.53 -0.74 -4.46
N SER A 43 -15.62 -1.88 -5.17
CA SER A 43 -14.63 -2.28 -6.18
C SER A 43 -14.56 -1.28 -7.32
N THR A 44 -15.70 -0.75 -7.77
CA THR A 44 -15.75 0.30 -8.80
C THR A 44 -15.09 1.59 -8.31
N LYS A 45 -15.35 1.98 -7.05
CA LYS A 45 -14.73 3.15 -6.43
C LYS A 45 -13.21 2.98 -6.31
N PHE A 46 -12.76 1.80 -5.87
CA PHE A 46 -11.33 1.48 -5.76
C PHE A 46 -10.63 1.58 -7.13
N LEU A 47 -11.19 0.93 -8.15
CA LEU A 47 -10.68 1.03 -9.52
C LEU A 47 -10.65 2.46 -10.04
N ALA A 48 -11.69 3.25 -9.78
CA ALA A 48 -11.76 4.65 -10.21
C ALA A 48 -10.65 5.49 -9.57
N GLN A 49 -10.36 5.29 -8.29
CA GLN A 49 -9.25 5.96 -7.60
C GLN A 49 -7.89 5.60 -8.22
N LEU A 50 -7.66 4.32 -8.48
CA LEU A 50 -6.42 3.86 -9.08
C LEU A 50 -6.27 4.32 -10.53
N GLN A 51 -7.33 4.22 -11.35
CA GLN A 51 -7.32 4.61 -12.76
C GLN A 51 -7.39 6.13 -12.95
N GLY A 52 -7.98 6.86 -12.02
CA GLY A 52 -8.03 8.32 -12.02
C GLY A 52 -6.66 8.98 -11.85
N GLY A 53 -5.67 8.24 -11.38
CA GLY A 53 -4.29 8.71 -11.30
C GLY A 53 -3.94 9.45 -10.02
N GLU A 54 -4.89 9.70 -9.16
CA GLU A 54 -4.67 10.45 -7.91
C GLU A 54 -4.02 9.60 -6.83
N SER A 55 -4.37 8.30 -6.75
CA SER A 55 -3.80 7.37 -5.78
C SER A 55 -2.78 6.44 -6.44
N ILE A 56 -1.53 6.49 -6.01
CA ILE A 56 -0.44 5.66 -6.54
C ILE A 56 0.02 4.65 -5.49
N LEU A 57 0.13 5.06 -4.23
CA LEU A 57 0.41 4.16 -3.11
C LEU A 57 -0.89 3.53 -2.63
N VAL A 58 -0.85 2.25 -2.33
CA VAL A 58 -2.02 1.44 -1.98
C VAL A 58 -1.67 0.53 -0.82
N ILE A 59 -2.55 0.46 0.18
CA ILE A 59 -2.46 -0.53 1.24
C ILE A 59 -3.58 -1.54 1.02
N THR A 60 -3.21 -2.80 0.82
CA THR A 60 -4.12 -3.88 0.45
C THR A 60 -3.78 -5.16 1.19
N ASP A 61 -4.73 -6.08 1.24
CA ASP A 61 -4.52 -7.46 1.65
C ASP A 61 -4.23 -8.37 0.45
N SER A 62 -3.81 -9.59 0.70
CA SER A 62 -3.46 -10.56 -0.34
C SER A 62 -4.60 -10.89 -1.30
N ASN A 63 -5.85 -10.87 -0.83
CA ASN A 63 -7.01 -11.12 -1.69
C ASN A 63 -7.24 -9.97 -2.66
N THR A 64 -7.14 -8.75 -2.16
CA THR A 64 -7.25 -7.52 -2.97
C THR A 64 -6.10 -7.45 -3.98
N ASP A 65 -4.89 -7.77 -3.56
CA ASP A 65 -3.71 -7.81 -4.44
C ASP A 65 -3.90 -8.79 -5.59
N GLU A 66 -4.40 -9.99 -5.34
CA GLU A 66 -4.65 -10.98 -6.39
C GLU A 66 -5.76 -10.53 -7.35
N GLU A 67 -6.85 -9.94 -6.84
CA GLU A 67 -7.96 -9.42 -7.65
C GLU A 67 -7.49 -8.29 -8.58
N PHE A 68 -6.66 -7.39 -8.08
CA PHE A 68 -6.21 -6.20 -8.81
C PHE A 68 -4.77 -6.28 -9.32
N LYS A 69 -4.16 -7.46 -9.33
CA LYS A 69 -2.78 -7.71 -9.73
C LYS A 69 -2.36 -7.08 -11.06
N SER A 70 -3.29 -7.01 -12.01
CA SER A 70 -3.02 -6.44 -13.35
C SER A 70 -2.74 -4.93 -13.34
N ILE A 71 -3.08 -4.23 -12.28
CA ILE A 71 -2.88 -2.79 -12.13
C ILE A 71 -1.84 -2.43 -11.07
N MET A 72 -1.34 -3.42 -10.32
CA MET A 72 -0.23 -3.24 -9.37
C MET A 72 1.13 -3.36 -10.07
N THR A 73 2.17 -2.82 -9.45
CA THR A 73 3.54 -2.89 -9.98
C THR A 73 4.20 -4.22 -9.61
N PRO A 74 4.34 -5.17 -10.55
CA PRO A 74 4.86 -6.51 -10.25
C PRO A 74 6.38 -6.55 -10.11
N GLU A 75 7.08 -5.46 -10.36
CA GLU A 75 8.54 -5.42 -10.45
C GLU A 75 9.23 -4.81 -9.23
N LEU A 76 8.46 -4.51 -8.17
CA LEU A 76 9.00 -3.94 -6.93
C LEU A 76 10.20 -4.73 -6.36
N PRO A 77 10.22 -6.07 -6.34
CA PRO A 77 11.38 -6.81 -5.84
C PRO A 77 12.67 -6.55 -6.61
N LYS A 78 12.59 -6.16 -7.87
CA LYS A 78 13.78 -5.82 -8.68
C LYS A 78 14.43 -4.52 -8.24
N GLU A 79 13.62 -3.58 -7.74
CA GLU A 79 14.09 -2.31 -7.23
C GLU A 79 14.69 -2.42 -5.81
N PHE A 80 14.39 -3.52 -5.11
CA PHE A 80 14.86 -3.81 -3.76
C PHE A 80 15.53 -5.19 -3.68
N PRO A 81 16.63 -5.42 -4.42
CA PRO A 81 17.27 -6.73 -4.47
C PRO A 81 17.75 -7.15 -3.07
N ASN A 82 17.44 -8.38 -2.70
CA ASN A 82 17.74 -8.99 -1.40
C ASN A 82 17.00 -8.38 -0.19
N ASN A 83 16.01 -7.53 -0.40
CA ASN A 83 15.15 -7.07 0.68
C ASN A 83 14.05 -8.11 0.95
N LYS A 84 14.15 -8.77 2.10
CA LYS A 84 13.23 -9.84 2.51
C LYS A 84 11.85 -9.37 2.97
N TYR A 85 11.63 -8.06 3.01
CA TYR A 85 10.34 -7.45 3.37
C TYR A 85 9.55 -6.97 2.15
N VAL A 86 10.12 -7.09 0.95
CA VAL A 86 9.48 -6.70 -0.31
C VAL A 86 9.33 -7.91 -1.21
N ASP A 87 8.11 -8.19 -1.63
CA ASP A 87 7.75 -9.21 -2.60
C ASP A 87 6.99 -8.60 -3.80
N ASP A 88 6.39 -9.42 -4.64
CA ASP A 88 5.61 -9.00 -5.80
C ASP A 88 4.27 -8.33 -5.43
N MET A 89 3.85 -8.40 -4.18
CA MET A 89 2.70 -7.69 -3.63
C MET A 89 3.06 -6.33 -3.02
N GLY A 90 4.35 -6.07 -2.76
CA GLY A 90 4.83 -4.85 -2.13
C GLY A 90 5.63 -5.08 -0.85
N MET A 91 5.71 -4.06 -0.01
CA MET A 91 6.33 -4.18 1.31
C MET A 91 5.34 -4.75 2.31
N SER A 92 5.74 -5.79 3.05
CA SER A 92 4.94 -6.30 4.16
C SER A 92 4.72 -5.21 5.21
N TRP A 93 3.46 -4.82 5.40
CA TRP A 93 3.04 -3.86 6.42
C TRP A 93 2.98 -4.50 7.82
N ASN A 94 3.11 -5.80 7.85
CA ASN A 94 2.97 -6.64 9.03
C ASN A 94 4.23 -6.77 9.89
N MET A 95 5.30 -6.06 9.54
CA MET A 95 6.50 -6.06 10.37
C MET A 95 6.18 -5.48 11.75
N GLU A 96 6.77 -6.06 12.78
CA GLU A 96 6.61 -5.59 14.17
C GLU A 96 6.92 -4.08 14.32
N ILE A 97 7.86 -3.59 13.55
CA ILE A 97 8.22 -2.18 13.54
C ILE A 97 7.09 -1.32 12.98
N MET A 98 6.43 -1.74 11.88
CA MET A 98 5.30 -1.02 11.31
C MET A 98 4.13 -0.95 12.28
N ALA A 99 3.84 -2.04 12.98
CA ALA A 99 2.80 -2.07 14.00
C ALA A 99 3.08 -1.08 15.14
N LYS A 100 4.33 -0.96 15.57
CA LYS A 100 4.76 0.00 16.59
C LYS A 100 4.70 1.46 16.10
N GLU A 101 5.21 1.73 14.91
CA GLU A 101 5.22 3.08 14.33
C GLU A 101 3.80 3.64 14.13
N LEU A 102 2.85 2.77 13.82
CA LEU A 102 1.44 3.14 13.62
C LEU A 102 0.57 2.93 14.84
N ASN A 103 1.14 2.44 15.95
CA ASN A 103 0.42 2.15 17.19
C ASN A 103 -0.78 1.19 17.00
N PHE A 104 -0.64 0.23 16.07
CA PHE A 104 -1.64 -0.81 15.85
C PHE A 104 -1.34 -2.05 16.69
N GLU A 105 -2.25 -2.38 17.61
CA GLU A 105 -2.10 -3.56 18.47
C GLU A 105 -2.38 -4.89 17.76
N ASN A 106 -3.25 -4.87 16.74
CA ASN A 106 -3.70 -6.05 16.02
C ASN A 106 -3.70 -5.79 14.50
N MET A 107 -2.52 -5.79 13.90
CA MET A 107 -2.40 -5.65 12.45
C MET A 107 -2.58 -7.01 11.77
N PRO A 108 -3.43 -7.12 10.72
CA PRO A 108 -3.54 -8.34 9.93
C PRO A 108 -2.21 -8.74 9.30
N ASN A 109 -1.95 -10.05 9.17
CA ASN A 109 -0.65 -10.60 8.75
C ASN A 109 -0.41 -10.59 7.24
N ASP A 110 -1.34 -10.12 6.45
CA ASP A 110 -1.28 -10.16 4.98
C ASP A 110 -1.48 -8.81 4.32
N ILE A 111 -1.25 -7.72 5.08
CA ILE A 111 -1.34 -6.37 4.54
C ILE A 111 0.00 -5.94 3.95
N HIS A 112 -0.06 -5.35 2.76
CA HIS A 112 1.08 -4.83 2.03
C HIS A 112 0.89 -3.36 1.67
N LEU A 113 1.98 -2.60 1.73
CA LEU A 113 2.09 -1.31 1.05
C LEU A 113 2.59 -1.59 -0.35
N SER A 114 1.80 -1.29 -1.34
CA SER A 114 2.06 -1.52 -2.75
C SER A 114 1.98 -0.24 -3.58
N MET A 115 2.27 -0.35 -4.86
CA MET A 115 2.13 0.73 -5.83
C MET A 115 1.38 0.23 -7.05
N ARG A 116 0.48 1.06 -7.60
CA ARG A 116 -0.08 0.79 -8.91
C ARG A 116 0.95 1.06 -10.02
N THR A 117 0.79 0.38 -11.15
CA THR A 117 1.56 0.70 -12.36
C THR A 117 1.23 2.12 -12.87
N PRO A 118 2.15 2.79 -13.58
CA PRO A 118 1.83 4.03 -14.26
C PRO A 118 0.66 3.82 -15.24
N VAL A 119 -0.44 4.52 -15.04
CA VAL A 119 -1.65 4.42 -15.88
C VAL A 119 -1.89 5.76 -16.54
N LYS A 120 -2.23 5.74 -17.83
CA LYS A 120 -2.57 6.95 -18.56
C LYS A 120 -3.94 7.45 -18.10
N THR A 121 -3.97 8.60 -17.45
CA THR A 121 -5.19 9.29 -17.08
C THR A 121 -5.67 10.24 -18.20
N LEU A 122 -6.96 10.52 -18.21
CA LEU A 122 -7.53 11.48 -19.14
C LEU A 122 -6.97 12.89 -18.82
N GLY A 123 -6.22 13.45 -19.76
CA GLY A 123 -5.69 14.81 -19.66
C GLY A 123 -4.20 14.91 -19.32
N ASP A 124 -3.58 13.84 -18.82
CA ASP A 124 -2.16 13.86 -18.51
C ASP A 124 -1.28 13.48 -19.72
N SER A 125 -0.13 14.14 -19.82
CA SER A 125 0.92 13.69 -20.72
C SER A 125 1.60 12.42 -20.16
N LYS A 126 2.30 11.69 -21.03
CA LYS A 126 3.08 10.53 -20.59
C LYS A 126 4.18 10.93 -19.59
N GLU A 127 4.75 12.11 -19.82
CA GLU A 127 5.78 12.68 -18.95
C GLU A 127 5.22 12.99 -17.56
N THR A 128 4.05 13.62 -17.46
CA THR A 128 3.38 13.94 -16.19
C THR A 128 3.05 12.68 -15.39
N MET A 129 2.56 11.64 -16.06
CA MET A 129 2.28 10.35 -15.41
C MET A 129 3.55 9.72 -14.82
N GLN A 130 4.64 9.72 -15.58
CA GLN A 130 5.91 9.17 -15.12
C GLN A 130 6.46 9.98 -13.95
N GLU A 131 6.40 11.31 -14.03
CA GLU A 131 6.82 12.20 -12.95
C GLU A 131 6.04 11.96 -11.66
N ASN A 132 4.72 11.81 -11.73
CA ASN A 132 3.90 11.52 -10.56
C ASN A 132 4.22 10.14 -9.96
N TYR A 133 4.42 9.13 -10.82
CA TYR A 133 4.85 7.81 -10.39
C TYR A 133 6.21 7.86 -9.69
N ASP A 134 7.19 8.57 -10.27
CA ASP A 134 8.54 8.69 -9.70
C ASP A 134 8.53 9.40 -8.33
N LYS A 135 7.68 10.40 -8.16
CA LYS A 135 7.46 11.06 -6.86
C LYS A 135 6.92 10.08 -5.82
N ALA A 136 5.89 9.31 -6.17
CA ALA A 136 5.32 8.31 -5.28
C ALA A 136 6.32 7.18 -4.98
N PHE A 137 7.09 6.74 -5.98
CA PHE A 137 8.14 5.73 -5.80
C PHE A 137 9.23 6.21 -4.83
N LYS A 138 9.59 7.48 -4.88
CA LYS A 138 10.54 8.08 -3.93
C LYS A 138 10.04 7.97 -2.48
N VAL A 139 8.75 8.24 -2.26
CA VAL A 139 8.11 8.07 -0.93
C VAL A 139 8.12 6.62 -0.52
N PHE A 140 7.66 5.72 -1.40
CA PHE A 140 7.68 4.28 -1.17
C PHE A 140 9.07 3.77 -0.79
N LYS A 141 10.08 4.16 -1.56
CA LYS A 141 11.48 3.77 -1.30
C LYS A 141 11.98 4.24 0.07
N ARG A 142 11.68 5.47 0.46
CA ARG A 142 12.07 6.00 1.77
C ARG A 142 11.44 5.20 2.92
N ILE A 143 10.16 4.84 2.77
CA ILE A 143 9.46 4.01 3.75
C ILE A 143 10.10 2.63 3.83
N VAL A 144 10.32 1.97 2.70
CA VAL A 144 10.94 0.65 2.65
C VAL A 144 12.34 0.65 3.28
N ASP A 145 13.17 1.62 2.92
CA ASP A 145 14.54 1.72 3.43
C ASP A 145 14.55 1.92 4.96
N ASP A 146 13.78 2.89 5.47
CA ASP A 146 13.71 3.19 6.90
C ASP A 146 13.12 2.05 7.73
N MET A 147 12.00 1.48 7.27
CA MET A 147 11.35 0.37 7.98
C MET A 147 12.19 -0.90 7.95
N THR A 148 12.89 -1.16 6.84
CA THR A 148 13.81 -2.30 6.75
C THR A 148 14.99 -2.14 7.70
N GLU A 149 15.58 -0.96 7.79
CA GLU A 149 16.67 -0.67 8.72
C GLU A 149 16.24 -0.90 10.17
N LYS A 150 15.12 -0.32 10.57
CA LYS A 150 14.53 -0.50 11.91
C LYS A 150 14.19 -1.96 12.23
N ALA A 151 13.64 -2.69 11.26
CA ALA A 151 13.30 -4.10 11.43
C ALA A 151 14.55 -4.97 11.64
N VAL A 152 15.60 -4.72 10.87
CA VAL A 152 16.89 -5.42 11.02
C VAL A 152 17.53 -5.11 12.37
N GLU A 153 17.53 -3.87 12.81
CA GLU A 153 18.03 -3.46 14.12
C GLU A 153 17.25 -4.11 15.27
N ALA A 154 15.95 -4.27 15.13
CA ALA A 154 15.09 -4.94 16.10
C ALA A 154 15.22 -6.47 16.08
N GLY A 155 15.95 -7.05 15.12
CA GLY A 155 16.11 -8.49 14.95
C GLY A 155 14.89 -9.19 14.34
N ASP A 156 14.06 -8.46 13.61
CA ASP A 156 12.95 -9.02 12.85
C ASP A 156 13.44 -10.03 11.80
N LYS A 157 12.72 -11.16 11.68
CA LYS A 157 13.10 -12.26 10.79
C LYS A 157 12.65 -12.09 9.35
N GLY A 158 11.87 -11.06 9.05
CA GLY A 158 11.29 -10.80 7.74
C GLY A 158 9.86 -11.29 7.61
N LEU A 159 9.38 -11.42 6.37
CA LEU A 159 8.02 -11.85 6.05
C LEU A 159 7.66 -13.18 6.72
N THR A 160 6.52 -13.22 7.38
CA THR A 160 5.89 -14.48 7.77
C THR A 160 5.11 -14.99 6.56
N THR A 161 5.47 -16.19 6.08
CA THR A 161 4.83 -16.82 4.92
C THR A 161 3.57 -17.62 5.27
N GLU A 162 3.12 -17.56 6.51
CA GLU A 162 1.90 -18.28 6.91
C GLU A 162 0.67 -17.45 6.57
N PRO A 163 -0.21 -17.96 5.69
CA PRO A 163 -1.48 -17.28 5.40
C PRO A 163 -2.32 -17.20 6.67
N VAL A 164 -2.97 -16.06 6.87
CA VAL A 164 -3.94 -15.91 7.95
C VAL A 164 -5.16 -16.78 7.63
N HIS A 165 -5.39 -17.80 8.42
CA HIS A 165 -6.65 -18.50 8.41
C HIS A 165 -7.66 -17.66 9.19
N TYR A 166 -8.55 -16.99 8.49
CA TYR A 166 -9.75 -16.44 9.12
C TYR A 166 -10.59 -17.60 9.62
N ASP A 167 -10.74 -17.71 10.93
CA ASP A 167 -11.64 -18.69 11.54
C ASP A 167 -13.07 -18.21 11.36
N ASP A 168 -13.79 -18.79 10.39
CA ASP A 168 -15.19 -18.52 10.11
C ASP A 168 -16.15 -18.91 11.27
N SER A 169 -15.63 -19.49 12.35
CA SER A 169 -16.44 -19.96 13.48
C SER A 169 -17.07 -18.86 14.33
N SER A 170 -16.77 -17.58 14.08
CA SER A 170 -17.33 -16.45 14.83
C SER A 170 -18.54 -15.77 14.19
N LEU A 171 -19.08 -16.35 13.08
CA LEU A 171 -20.21 -15.79 12.32
C LEU A 171 -21.52 -16.63 12.46
N GLU A 172 -21.63 -17.53 13.46
CA GLU A 172 -22.89 -18.18 13.84
C GLU A 172 -23.63 -17.43 14.94
#